data_47c07f6d02eb51d2029dc9e461c3174d
#
_entry.id   47c07f6d02eb51d2029dc9e461c3174d
#
_cell.length_a   1.000
_cell.length_b   1.000
_cell.length_c   1.000
_cell.angle_alpha   90.00
_cell.angle_beta   90.00
_cell.angle_gamma   90.00
#
_symmetry.space_group_name_H-M   'P 1'
#
loop_
_entity.id
_entity.type
_entity.pdbx_description
1 polymer ?
#
loop_
_entity_poly.entity_id
_entity_poly.type
_entity_poly.pdbx_seq_one_letter_code
_entity_poly.pdbx_strand_id
1 'polypeptide(L)'
;MNAPINGADAEPWSYAESRLRTCGRVIALAPDKLAVLSDLASGFARDVQDGFLTQPVVADRLHELSDAYGLIAEFGTNTVQRVIADGLQRATAPVGEAWRPPVGRELAGRTGGVTIATAAALRTKQFPSIKYIVPGYVPEGCTILAGRPKIGKSWLMLDVGLAVASGGECLAGIKCEAGAVLYLGLEDNERRLQSRMTRLMGFAAEWPADFHYAVQWPRANAGGLDQIRKWVTSTDKARLVVIDVLAAMRSPRTDKQSPYEADYAAIQALQQIASDTGIAVTIVHHPRKSGSDGDPVEKVSGTLGLSGAADTFLILDRDSNGATLYGRGRDIEEIDAAVEFDRGSCRWRVLGAAGEVRRTDERGSILAAPQGIGRADGAERDRRRHRDAERERAATAVQDGEGRGGHQNRARQVPPPR
;
A
#
# COMPACT_ATOMS: atom_id res chain seq x y z
N MET A 1 4.61 9.44 41.46
CA MET A 1 3.39 10.14 41.01
C MET A 1 3.72 10.79 39.67
N ASN A 2 3.47 10.10 38.57
CA ASN A 2 3.65 10.63 37.22
C ASN A 2 2.27 11.03 36.69
N ALA A 3 2.10 12.33 36.47
CA ALA A 3 0.90 12.86 35.82
C ALA A 3 0.91 12.50 34.35
N PRO A 4 -0.25 12.21 33.73
CA PRO A 4 -0.35 11.94 32.30
C PRO A 4 -0.11 13.25 31.53
N ILE A 5 0.77 13.18 30.52
CA ILE A 5 1.00 14.28 29.58
C ILE A 5 -0.23 14.29 28.64
N ASN A 6 -1.14 15.21 28.89
CA ASN A 6 -2.23 15.52 27.96
C ASN A 6 -1.64 16.14 26.69
N GLY A 7 -1.78 15.46 25.56
CA GLY A 7 -1.36 15.89 24.23
C GLY A 7 -2.25 16.98 23.59
N ALA A 8 -2.62 18.02 24.38
CA ALA A 8 -3.48 19.11 23.92
C ALA A 8 -2.79 20.47 23.78
N ASP A 9 -1.49 20.57 24.13
CA ASP A 9 -0.73 21.82 24.09
C ASP A 9 0.48 21.73 23.15
N ALA A 10 0.29 21.31 21.91
CA ALA A 10 1.24 21.62 20.86
C ALA A 10 1.04 23.10 20.51
N GLU A 11 1.94 23.95 20.93
CA GLU A 11 1.87 25.41 20.71
C GLU A 11 1.67 25.70 19.21
N PRO A 12 0.72 26.59 18.83
CA PRO A 12 0.39 26.88 17.41
C PRO A 12 1.59 27.29 16.56
N TRP A 13 2.61 27.88 17.16
CA TRP A 13 3.84 28.32 16.50
C TRP A 13 4.74 27.15 16.03
N SER A 14 4.68 25.97 16.64
CA SER A 14 5.41 24.80 16.16
C SER A 14 4.94 24.33 14.77
N TYR A 15 3.67 24.54 14.45
CA TYR A 15 3.12 24.24 13.12
C TYR A 15 3.57 25.25 12.07
N ALA A 16 3.54 26.56 12.39
CA ALA A 16 4.00 27.61 11.49
C ALA A 16 5.50 27.49 11.20
N GLU A 17 6.33 27.18 12.22
CA GLU A 17 7.75 26.86 12.04
C GLU A 17 7.98 25.63 11.17
N SER A 18 7.22 24.56 11.35
CA SER A 18 7.33 23.36 10.52
C SER A 18 7.01 23.64 9.06
N ARG A 19 5.97 24.43 8.79
CA ARG A 19 5.63 24.91 7.43
C ARG A 19 6.78 25.74 6.83
N LEU A 20 7.36 26.65 7.60
CA LEU A 20 8.45 27.51 7.15
C LEU A 20 9.73 26.70 6.84
N ARG A 21 9.98 25.59 7.54
CA ARG A 21 11.10 24.69 7.26
C ARG A 21 10.92 23.86 5.99
N THR A 22 9.68 23.51 5.64
CA THR A 22 9.38 22.58 4.53
C THR A 22 9.06 23.27 3.21
N CYS A 23 8.79 24.58 3.21
CA CYS A 23 8.35 25.31 2.01
C CYS A 23 9.42 25.41 0.90
N GLY A 24 10.70 25.21 1.19
CA GLY A 24 11.79 25.29 0.21
C GLY A 24 11.66 24.29 -0.95
N ARG A 25 11.09 23.09 -0.72
CA ARG A 25 10.88 22.12 -1.79
C ARG A 25 9.90 22.60 -2.85
N VAL A 26 8.92 23.43 -2.47
CA VAL A 26 7.92 23.98 -3.41
C VAL A 26 8.58 24.97 -4.36
N ILE A 27 9.54 25.76 -3.87
CA ILE A 27 10.31 26.71 -4.67
C ILE A 27 11.18 25.95 -5.71
N ALA A 28 11.83 24.87 -5.28
CA ALA A 28 12.73 24.09 -6.14
C ALA A 28 12.05 23.49 -7.37
N LEU A 29 10.79 23.09 -7.24
CA LEU A 29 10.02 22.38 -8.26
C LEU A 29 9.12 23.29 -9.11
N ALA A 30 9.07 24.58 -8.81
CA ALA A 30 8.16 25.49 -9.48
C ALA A 30 8.68 25.96 -10.85
N PRO A 31 7.82 25.99 -11.88
CA PRO A 31 8.16 26.58 -13.17
C PRO A 31 8.36 28.11 -13.09
N ASP A 32 7.64 28.79 -12.21
CA ASP A 32 7.79 30.21 -11.87
C ASP A 32 8.15 30.35 -10.39
N LYS A 33 9.43 30.38 -10.09
CA LYS A 33 9.97 30.40 -8.73
C LYS A 33 9.66 31.70 -7.99
N LEU A 34 9.62 32.85 -8.70
CA LEU A 34 9.34 34.16 -8.07
C LEU A 34 7.87 34.29 -7.70
N ALA A 35 6.96 33.78 -8.53
CA ALA A 35 5.52 33.74 -8.19
C ALA A 35 5.29 32.88 -6.93
N VAL A 36 5.89 31.70 -6.88
CA VAL A 36 5.77 30.82 -5.71
C VAL A 36 6.39 31.44 -4.45
N LEU A 37 7.52 32.13 -4.57
CA LEU A 37 8.12 32.85 -3.44
C LEU A 37 7.17 33.96 -2.93
N SER A 38 6.54 34.70 -3.83
CA SER A 38 5.53 35.72 -3.50
C SER A 38 4.32 35.14 -2.78
N ASP A 39 3.82 33.98 -3.24
CA ASP A 39 2.67 33.29 -2.63
C ASP A 39 3.03 32.74 -1.25
N LEU A 40 4.21 32.20 -1.08
CA LEU A 40 4.72 31.74 0.22
C LEU A 40 4.82 32.90 1.22
N ALA A 41 5.41 34.03 0.80
CA ALA A 41 5.52 35.21 1.64
C ALA A 41 4.13 35.73 2.07
N SER A 42 3.17 35.79 1.13
CA SER A 42 1.78 36.18 1.43
C SER A 42 1.07 35.18 2.34
N GLY A 43 1.37 33.89 2.21
CA GLY A 43 0.82 32.84 3.07
C GLY A 43 1.31 32.94 4.52
N PHE A 44 2.59 33.33 4.74
CA PHE A 44 3.16 33.51 6.07
C PHE A 44 2.82 34.88 6.69
N ALA A 45 2.39 35.86 5.90
CA ALA A 45 2.01 37.18 6.41
C ALA A 45 0.85 37.07 7.42
N ARG A 46 -0.04 36.11 7.26
CA ARG A 46 -1.13 35.84 8.23
C ARG A 46 -0.56 35.25 9.54
N ASP A 47 0.38 34.31 9.47
CA ASP A 47 1.02 33.76 10.68
C ASP A 47 1.77 34.84 11.45
N VAL A 48 2.29 35.88 10.77
CA VAL A 48 2.90 37.08 11.39
C VAL A 48 1.84 37.96 12.03
N GLN A 49 0.69 38.21 11.39
CA GLN A 49 -0.41 39.00 11.95
C GLN A 49 -1.01 38.34 13.19
N ASP A 50 -1.13 37.02 13.19
CA ASP A 50 -1.69 36.26 14.30
C ASP A 50 -0.68 36.03 15.44
N GLY A 51 0.57 36.51 15.28
CA GLY A 51 1.62 36.48 16.30
C GLY A 51 2.33 35.13 16.44
N PHE A 52 2.08 34.18 15.53
CA PHE A 52 2.73 32.87 15.54
C PHE A 52 4.17 32.91 15.03
N LEU A 53 4.51 33.86 14.16
CA LEU A 53 5.84 34.12 13.65
C LEU A 53 6.15 35.63 13.72
N THR A 54 7.42 35.97 13.69
CA THR A 54 7.84 37.36 13.52
C THR A 54 8.24 37.63 12.08
N GLN A 55 7.96 38.82 11.58
CA GLN A 55 8.29 39.21 10.21
C GLN A 55 9.78 39.00 9.86
N PRO A 56 10.77 39.37 10.73
CA PRO A 56 12.16 39.08 10.45
C PRO A 56 12.46 37.59 10.27
N VAL A 57 11.91 36.73 11.14
CA VAL A 57 12.13 35.27 11.07
C VAL A 57 11.64 34.70 9.73
N VAL A 58 10.48 35.15 9.27
CA VAL A 58 9.94 34.70 7.97
C VAL A 58 10.79 35.23 6.82
N ALA A 59 11.14 36.53 6.85
CA ALA A 59 11.93 37.16 5.79
C ALA A 59 13.33 36.52 5.66
N ASP A 60 14.02 36.32 6.77
CA ASP A 60 15.35 35.71 6.81
C ASP A 60 15.30 34.28 6.27
N ARG A 61 14.31 33.49 6.71
CA ARG A 61 14.17 32.11 6.27
C ARG A 61 13.82 31.97 4.80
N LEU A 62 12.92 32.80 4.27
CA LEU A 62 12.60 32.82 2.85
C LEU A 62 13.78 33.28 2.01
N HIS A 63 14.59 34.22 2.50
CA HIS A 63 15.82 34.66 1.87
C HIS A 63 16.88 33.53 1.82
N GLU A 64 17.12 32.83 2.94
CA GLU A 64 18.01 31.67 3.00
C GLU A 64 17.59 30.56 2.01
N LEU A 65 16.30 30.27 1.97
CA LEU A 65 15.76 29.27 1.01
C LEU A 65 15.93 29.75 -0.43
N SER A 66 15.74 31.03 -0.70
CA SER A 66 15.95 31.61 -2.03
C SER A 66 17.39 31.50 -2.48
N ASP A 67 18.35 31.64 -1.59
CA ASP A 67 19.77 31.44 -1.88
C ASP A 67 20.06 29.95 -2.11
N ALA A 68 19.64 29.09 -1.20
CA ALA A 68 19.84 27.64 -1.27
C ALA A 68 19.28 26.99 -2.55
N TYR A 69 18.20 27.56 -3.11
CA TYR A 69 17.56 27.06 -4.34
C TYR A 69 17.88 27.89 -5.60
N GLY A 70 18.90 28.77 -5.50
CA GLY A 70 19.49 29.47 -6.65
C GLY A 70 18.69 30.68 -7.15
N LEU A 71 17.64 31.16 -6.46
CA LEU A 71 16.86 32.32 -6.90
C LEU A 71 17.68 33.60 -6.83
N ILE A 72 18.55 33.71 -5.83
CA ILE A 72 19.43 34.90 -5.70
C ILE A 72 20.43 34.96 -6.85
N ALA A 73 20.98 33.83 -7.27
CA ALA A 73 21.87 33.73 -8.42
C ALA A 73 21.16 34.05 -9.74
N GLU A 74 19.88 33.65 -9.87
CA GLU A 74 19.09 33.79 -11.09
C GLU A 74 18.46 35.21 -11.24
N PHE A 75 17.93 35.79 -10.15
CA PHE A 75 17.13 37.03 -10.20
C PHE A 75 17.75 38.20 -9.43
N GLY A 76 18.83 37.98 -8.68
CA GLY A 76 19.52 38.97 -7.86
C GLY A 76 18.87 39.20 -6.50
N THR A 77 19.68 39.51 -5.48
CA THR A 77 19.27 39.71 -4.08
C THR A 77 18.17 40.74 -3.93
N ASN A 78 18.27 41.89 -4.60
CA ASN A 78 17.29 42.98 -4.49
C ASN A 78 15.90 42.58 -5.00
N THR A 79 15.84 41.77 -6.06
CA THR A 79 14.56 41.28 -6.61
C THR A 79 13.89 40.32 -5.64
N VAL A 80 14.65 39.36 -5.12
CA VAL A 80 14.17 38.37 -4.15
C VAL A 80 13.68 39.05 -2.87
N GLN A 81 14.43 39.98 -2.30
CA GLN A 81 14.03 40.73 -1.10
C GLN A 81 12.76 41.55 -1.33
N ARG A 82 12.62 42.18 -2.51
CA ARG A 82 11.41 42.92 -2.86
C ARG A 82 10.19 42.00 -2.93
N VAL A 83 10.30 40.84 -3.59
CA VAL A 83 9.21 39.87 -3.69
C VAL A 83 8.76 39.36 -2.32
N ILE A 84 9.72 39.08 -1.42
CA ILE A 84 9.41 38.69 -0.05
C ILE A 84 8.70 39.83 0.71
N ALA A 85 9.21 41.05 0.63
CA ALA A 85 8.64 42.22 1.31
C ALA A 85 7.23 42.54 0.79
N ASP A 86 7.04 42.55 -0.54
CA ASP A 86 5.73 42.79 -1.16
C ASP A 86 4.72 41.69 -0.80
N GLY A 87 5.16 40.44 -0.72
CA GLY A 87 4.32 39.33 -0.27
C GLY A 87 3.89 39.48 1.18
N LEU A 88 4.80 39.80 2.09
CA LEU A 88 4.48 40.04 3.50
C LEU A 88 3.58 41.27 3.71
N GLN A 89 3.68 42.31 2.87
CA GLN A 89 2.83 43.50 2.97
C GLN A 89 1.42 43.29 2.42
N ARG A 90 1.20 42.39 1.46
CA ARG A 90 -0.14 42.16 0.87
C ARG A 90 -1.18 41.70 1.89
N ALA A 91 -0.78 41.07 2.97
CA ALA A 91 -1.68 40.65 4.03
C ALA A 91 -2.07 41.78 5.01
N THR A 92 -1.38 42.93 4.94
CA THR A 92 -1.68 44.11 5.79
C THR A 92 -2.77 45.02 5.23
N ALA A 93 -3.34 44.70 4.07
CA ALA A 93 -4.58 45.39 3.62
C ALA A 93 -5.70 45.10 4.62
N PRO A 94 -6.43 46.14 5.10
CA PRO A 94 -7.50 45.92 6.05
C PRO A 94 -8.49 44.94 5.47
N VAL A 95 -8.62 43.77 6.13
CA VAL A 95 -9.70 42.84 5.84
C VAL A 95 -10.98 43.60 6.15
N GLY A 96 -11.71 43.99 5.11
CA GLY A 96 -13.05 44.50 5.31
C GLY A 96 -13.78 43.55 6.23
N GLU A 97 -14.48 44.10 7.22
CA GLU A 97 -15.22 43.49 8.32
C GLU A 97 -15.01 41.96 8.45
N ALA A 98 -14.37 41.55 9.55
CA ALA A 98 -14.10 40.14 9.84
C ALA A 98 -15.35 39.33 9.46
N TRP A 99 -15.21 38.45 8.47
CA TRP A 99 -16.27 37.51 8.10
C TRP A 99 -16.71 36.77 9.36
N ARG A 100 -17.84 37.16 9.92
CA ARG A 100 -18.52 36.42 10.99
C ARG A 100 -19.47 35.48 10.30
N PRO A 101 -19.32 34.16 10.47
CA PRO A 101 -20.31 33.24 9.95
C PRO A 101 -21.69 33.65 10.55
N PRO A 102 -22.71 33.73 9.75
CA PRO A 102 -24.06 34.02 10.23
C PRO A 102 -24.45 32.94 11.22
N VAL A 103 -24.62 33.30 12.49
CA VAL A 103 -25.10 32.42 13.54
C VAL A 103 -26.54 32.03 13.15
N GLY A 104 -26.73 30.73 12.81
CA GLY A 104 -28.05 30.13 12.70
C GLY A 104 -28.72 30.13 11.32
N ARG A 105 -27.98 30.28 10.21
CA ARG A 105 -28.51 29.92 8.88
C ARG A 105 -27.80 28.67 8.39
N GLU A 106 -28.53 27.56 8.29
CA GLU A 106 -28.16 26.43 7.46
C GLU A 106 -27.87 26.96 6.04
N LEU A 107 -26.60 26.96 5.63
CA LEU A 107 -26.19 27.17 4.26
C LEU A 107 -26.59 25.94 3.42
N ALA A 108 -27.89 25.69 3.32
CA ALA A 108 -28.45 24.78 2.32
C ALA A 108 -28.51 25.51 0.97
N GLY A 109 -27.34 25.95 0.52
CA GLY A 109 -27.18 26.49 -0.85
C GLY A 109 -26.80 25.33 -1.76
N ARG A 110 -27.80 24.78 -2.49
CA ARG A 110 -27.57 23.82 -3.59
C ARG A 110 -26.74 24.46 -4.69
N THR A 111 -25.43 24.40 -4.58
CA THR A 111 -24.52 24.57 -5.71
C THR A 111 -24.15 23.19 -6.22
N GLY A 112 -24.85 22.70 -7.24
CA GLY A 112 -24.43 21.50 -7.98
C GLY A 112 -24.28 20.20 -7.21
N GLY A 113 -25.11 19.89 -6.19
CA GLY A 113 -25.09 18.60 -5.48
C GLY A 113 -24.04 18.46 -4.39
N VAL A 114 -23.18 19.44 -4.15
CA VAL A 114 -22.18 19.42 -3.06
C VAL A 114 -22.82 19.84 -1.74
N THR A 115 -22.75 18.99 -0.72
CA THR A 115 -23.16 19.31 0.65
C THR A 115 -21.97 19.83 1.44
N ILE A 116 -22.01 21.10 1.85
CA ILE A 116 -21.01 21.70 2.72
C ILE A 116 -21.60 21.76 4.13
N ALA A 117 -20.94 21.14 5.09
CA ALA A 117 -21.33 21.13 6.50
C ALA A 117 -20.23 21.79 7.37
N THR A 118 -20.61 22.27 8.56
CA THR A 118 -19.67 22.83 9.51
C THR A 118 -19.06 21.74 10.40
N ALA A 119 -17.87 21.97 10.96
CA ALA A 119 -17.26 21.10 11.95
C ALA A 119 -18.15 20.92 13.19
N ALA A 120 -18.90 21.95 13.60
CA ALA A 120 -19.86 21.87 14.70
C ALA A 120 -21.00 20.90 14.42
N ALA A 121 -21.53 20.88 13.19
CA ALA A 121 -22.54 19.91 12.76
C ALA A 121 -21.97 18.49 12.70
N LEU A 122 -20.72 18.34 12.23
CA LEU A 122 -20.03 17.04 12.21
C LEU A 122 -19.83 16.47 13.62
N ARG A 123 -19.50 17.30 14.61
CA ARG A 123 -19.28 16.89 16.00
C ARG A 123 -20.51 16.21 16.62
N THR A 124 -21.72 16.65 16.25
CA THR A 124 -22.96 16.09 16.79
C THR A 124 -23.49 14.89 16.02
N LYS A 125 -22.90 14.60 14.86
CA LYS A 125 -23.32 13.49 14.00
C LYS A 125 -22.84 12.16 14.60
N GLN A 126 -23.77 11.24 14.79
CA GLN A 126 -23.45 9.88 15.19
C GLN A 126 -23.25 9.01 13.95
N PHE A 127 -22.15 8.29 13.90
CA PHE A 127 -21.85 7.31 12.87
C PHE A 127 -21.94 5.91 13.49
N PRO A 128 -22.44 4.90 12.77
CA PRO A 128 -22.34 3.51 13.22
C PRO A 128 -20.85 3.12 13.30
N SER A 129 -20.54 2.17 14.18
CA SER A 129 -19.20 1.57 14.21
C SER A 129 -18.91 0.84 12.89
N ILE A 130 -17.64 0.82 12.52
CA ILE A 130 -17.15 0.11 11.32
C ILE A 130 -17.49 -1.37 11.45
N LYS A 131 -18.11 -1.91 10.40
CA LYS A 131 -18.45 -3.33 10.31
C LYS A 131 -17.32 -4.10 9.68
N TYR A 132 -16.94 -5.19 10.31
CA TYR A 132 -15.97 -6.12 9.76
C TYR A 132 -16.67 -7.29 9.08
N ILE A 133 -16.25 -7.61 7.88
CA ILE A 133 -16.66 -8.81 7.14
C ILE A 133 -15.89 -10.02 7.68
N VAL A 134 -14.57 -9.81 7.84
CA VAL A 134 -13.68 -10.72 8.57
C VAL A 134 -13.07 -9.92 9.71
N PRO A 135 -13.47 -10.16 10.97
CA PRO A 135 -12.99 -9.41 12.12
C PRO A 135 -11.47 -9.28 12.16
N GLY A 136 -11.00 -8.05 12.28
CA GLY A 136 -9.57 -7.70 12.31
C GLY A 136 -8.85 -7.71 10.97
N TYR A 137 -9.48 -8.15 9.87
CA TYR A 137 -8.82 -8.29 8.56
C TYR A 137 -9.52 -7.56 7.42
N VAL A 138 -10.83 -7.70 7.28
CA VAL A 138 -11.57 -7.12 6.16
C VAL A 138 -12.73 -6.28 6.69
N PRO A 139 -12.59 -4.95 6.71
CA PRO A 139 -13.68 -4.05 7.06
C PRO A 139 -14.65 -3.85 5.88
N GLU A 140 -15.77 -3.16 6.11
CA GLU A 140 -16.55 -2.53 5.05
C GLU A 140 -15.69 -1.52 4.29
N GLY A 141 -16.11 -1.14 3.08
CA GLY A 141 -15.30 -0.30 2.18
C GLY A 141 -14.54 -1.11 1.13
N CYS A 142 -13.59 -0.50 0.48
CA CYS A 142 -12.83 -1.09 -0.63
C CYS A 142 -11.49 -1.63 -0.14
N THR A 143 -11.33 -2.96 -0.19
CA THR A 143 -10.08 -3.66 0.16
C THR A 143 -9.38 -4.21 -1.08
N ILE A 144 -8.08 -3.99 -1.23
CA ILE A 144 -7.26 -4.64 -2.25
C ILE A 144 -6.47 -5.77 -1.61
N LEU A 145 -6.65 -7.00 -2.10
CA LEU A 145 -5.80 -8.13 -1.78
C LEU A 145 -4.76 -8.32 -2.88
N ALA A 146 -3.53 -7.93 -2.59
CA ALA A 146 -2.41 -8.03 -3.50
C ALA A 146 -1.47 -9.19 -3.15
N GLY A 147 -0.68 -9.66 -4.11
CA GLY A 147 0.32 -10.70 -3.93
C GLY A 147 0.70 -11.38 -5.23
N ARG A 148 1.82 -12.11 -5.22
CA ARG A 148 2.35 -12.79 -6.42
C ARG A 148 1.33 -13.73 -7.06
N PRO A 149 1.38 -13.94 -8.37
CA PRO A 149 0.54 -14.97 -9.02
C PRO A 149 0.75 -16.34 -8.36
N LYS A 150 -0.33 -17.12 -8.27
CA LYS A 150 -0.34 -18.49 -7.73
C LYS A 150 0.01 -18.63 -6.24
N ILE A 151 0.06 -17.52 -5.48
CA ILE A 151 0.33 -17.58 -4.03
C ILE A 151 -0.87 -18.13 -3.22
N GLY A 152 -2.08 -18.11 -3.77
CA GLY A 152 -3.29 -18.63 -3.10
C GLY A 152 -4.34 -17.56 -2.77
N LYS A 153 -4.27 -16.35 -3.33
CA LYS A 153 -5.25 -15.26 -3.10
C LYS A 153 -6.69 -15.68 -3.41
N SER A 154 -6.92 -16.32 -4.57
CA SER A 154 -8.26 -16.79 -4.96
C SER A 154 -8.81 -17.85 -4.00
N TRP A 155 -7.95 -18.70 -3.41
CA TRP A 155 -8.35 -19.64 -2.38
C TRP A 155 -8.78 -18.92 -1.10
N LEU A 156 -8.01 -17.88 -0.69
CA LEU A 156 -8.35 -17.06 0.46
C LEU A 156 -9.69 -16.36 0.28
N MET A 157 -9.90 -15.71 -0.87
CA MET A 157 -11.15 -14.98 -1.11
C MET A 157 -12.36 -15.89 -1.30
N LEU A 158 -12.17 -17.08 -1.85
CA LEU A 158 -13.23 -18.07 -1.97
C LEU A 158 -13.63 -18.61 -0.59
N ASP A 159 -12.66 -18.90 0.28
CA ASP A 159 -12.90 -19.33 1.66
C ASP A 159 -13.62 -18.25 2.47
N VAL A 160 -13.16 -16.99 2.38
CA VAL A 160 -13.82 -15.83 3.01
C VAL A 160 -15.26 -15.69 2.49
N GLY A 161 -15.47 -15.74 1.17
CA GLY A 161 -16.80 -15.62 0.59
C GLY A 161 -17.76 -16.71 1.06
N LEU A 162 -17.31 -17.95 1.11
CA LEU A 162 -18.10 -19.07 1.63
C LEU A 162 -18.40 -18.93 3.13
N ALA A 163 -17.42 -18.48 3.92
CA ALA A 163 -17.60 -18.22 5.35
C ALA A 163 -18.63 -17.12 5.61
N VAL A 164 -18.58 -16.02 4.86
CA VAL A 164 -19.57 -14.93 4.96
C VAL A 164 -20.95 -15.41 4.53
N ALA A 165 -21.06 -16.11 3.39
CA ALA A 165 -22.36 -16.58 2.89
C ALA A 165 -23.05 -17.59 3.83
N SER A 166 -22.28 -18.36 4.58
CA SER A 166 -22.79 -19.34 5.55
C SER A 166 -22.83 -18.84 7.01
N GLY A 167 -22.25 -17.67 7.30
CA GLY A 167 -21.97 -17.26 8.67
C GLY A 167 -21.01 -18.24 9.38
N GLY A 168 -20.09 -18.83 8.61
CA GLY A 168 -19.07 -19.78 9.07
C GLY A 168 -17.78 -19.11 9.55
N GLU A 169 -16.68 -19.85 9.43
CA GLU A 169 -15.35 -19.41 9.83
C GLU A 169 -14.39 -19.45 8.66
N CYS A 170 -13.47 -18.48 8.59
CA CYS A 170 -12.33 -18.46 7.68
C CYS A 170 -11.02 -18.26 8.48
N LEU A 171 -9.88 -18.33 7.81
CA LEU A 171 -8.56 -18.15 8.41
C LEU A 171 -8.32 -19.00 9.68
N ALA A 172 -8.98 -20.18 9.73
CA ALA A 172 -8.91 -21.16 10.82
C ALA A 172 -9.43 -20.64 12.18
N GLY A 173 -10.66 -20.16 12.21
CA GLY A 173 -11.39 -19.87 13.45
C GLY A 173 -11.90 -18.45 13.57
N ILE A 174 -11.76 -17.61 12.55
CA ILE A 174 -12.34 -16.27 12.56
C ILE A 174 -13.79 -16.35 12.08
N LYS A 175 -14.71 -16.14 13.01
CA LYS A 175 -16.14 -16.17 12.76
C LYS A 175 -16.57 -14.98 11.92
N CYS A 176 -17.27 -15.23 10.81
CA CYS A 176 -17.84 -14.21 9.95
C CYS A 176 -19.32 -14.02 10.25
N GLU A 177 -19.81 -12.79 10.13
CA GLU A 177 -21.23 -12.50 10.16
C GLU A 177 -21.88 -12.87 8.83
N ALA A 178 -23.03 -13.57 8.87
CA ALA A 178 -23.73 -14.05 7.68
C ALA A 178 -24.26 -12.90 6.82
N GLY A 179 -24.13 -13.05 5.49
CA GLY A 179 -24.71 -12.14 4.52
C GLY A 179 -24.41 -12.58 3.09
N ALA A 180 -25.16 -12.02 2.12
CA ALA A 180 -25.03 -12.41 0.75
C ALA A 180 -23.69 -11.93 0.14
N VAL A 181 -23.09 -12.78 -0.68
CA VAL A 181 -21.80 -12.60 -1.34
C VAL A 181 -21.97 -12.66 -2.86
N LEU A 182 -21.36 -11.73 -3.57
CA LEU A 182 -21.16 -11.80 -5.02
C LEU A 182 -19.68 -12.08 -5.32
N TYR A 183 -19.37 -13.27 -5.81
CA TYR A 183 -18.04 -13.67 -6.20
C TYR A 183 -17.86 -13.60 -7.71
N LEU A 184 -17.08 -12.64 -8.20
CA LEU A 184 -16.75 -12.48 -9.61
C LEU A 184 -15.42 -13.19 -9.91
N GLY A 185 -15.46 -14.47 -10.24
CA GLY A 185 -14.30 -15.30 -10.56
C GLY A 185 -13.90 -15.20 -12.04
N LEU A 186 -13.40 -14.04 -12.46
CA LEU A 186 -13.26 -13.67 -13.87
C LEU A 186 -12.06 -14.32 -14.60
N GLU A 187 -11.17 -14.99 -13.85
CA GLU A 187 -10.11 -15.85 -14.40
C GLU A 187 -10.45 -17.35 -14.30
N ASP A 188 -11.61 -17.68 -13.75
CA ASP A 188 -12.07 -19.05 -13.57
C ASP A 188 -13.09 -19.47 -14.62
N ASN A 189 -13.37 -20.76 -14.64
CA ASN A 189 -14.56 -21.33 -15.24
C ASN A 189 -15.36 -22.09 -14.17
N GLU A 190 -16.64 -22.35 -14.45
CA GLU A 190 -17.55 -23.00 -13.48
C GLU A 190 -17.01 -24.33 -12.96
N ARG A 191 -16.44 -25.17 -13.83
CA ARG A 191 -15.84 -26.45 -13.43
C ARG A 191 -14.73 -26.30 -12.41
N ARG A 192 -13.86 -25.30 -12.59
CA ARG A 192 -12.75 -25.03 -11.66
C ARG A 192 -13.26 -24.44 -10.36
N LEU A 193 -14.21 -23.51 -10.45
CA LEU A 193 -14.85 -22.92 -9.29
C LEU A 193 -15.55 -23.99 -8.45
N GLN A 194 -16.36 -24.84 -9.09
CA GLN A 194 -17.02 -25.98 -8.43
C GLN A 194 -16.01 -26.91 -7.74
N SER A 195 -14.94 -27.29 -8.43
CA SER A 195 -13.90 -28.16 -7.86
C SER A 195 -13.23 -27.53 -6.63
N ARG A 196 -13.01 -26.20 -6.63
CA ARG A 196 -12.47 -25.47 -5.48
C ARG A 196 -13.46 -25.41 -4.31
N MET A 197 -14.72 -25.09 -4.60
CA MET A 197 -15.78 -25.07 -3.59
C MET A 197 -15.97 -26.45 -2.95
N THR A 198 -15.95 -27.51 -3.75
CA THR A 198 -16.02 -28.90 -3.21
C THR A 198 -14.88 -29.22 -2.26
N ARG A 199 -13.66 -28.71 -2.53
CA ARG A 199 -12.52 -28.91 -1.64
C ARG A 199 -12.65 -28.13 -0.31
N LEU A 200 -13.21 -26.92 -0.37
CA LEU A 200 -13.42 -26.08 0.80
C LEU A 200 -14.60 -26.54 1.66
N MET A 201 -15.70 -26.95 1.03
CA MET A 201 -16.96 -27.31 1.72
C MET A 201 -17.08 -28.81 1.98
N GLY A 202 -16.44 -29.65 1.18
CA GLY A 202 -16.65 -31.10 1.18
C GLY A 202 -17.82 -31.53 0.28
N PHE A 203 -17.86 -32.83 -0.04
CA PHE A 203 -18.87 -33.41 -0.95
C PHE A 203 -20.27 -33.47 -0.35
N ALA A 204 -20.37 -33.64 0.96
CA ALA A 204 -21.64 -33.86 1.68
C ALA A 204 -22.25 -32.58 2.26
N ALA A 205 -21.55 -31.44 2.15
CA ALA A 205 -22.03 -30.19 2.71
C ALA A 205 -23.06 -29.54 1.79
N GLU A 206 -24.07 -28.94 2.39
CA GLU A 206 -24.99 -28.04 1.71
C GLU A 206 -24.27 -26.72 1.44
N TRP A 207 -24.28 -26.28 0.19
CA TRP A 207 -23.61 -25.05 -0.20
C TRP A 207 -24.51 -23.84 0.09
N PRO A 208 -23.93 -22.71 0.56
CA PRO A 208 -24.74 -21.56 0.98
C PRO A 208 -25.48 -20.93 -0.21
N ALA A 209 -26.79 -20.78 -0.08
CA ALA A 209 -27.65 -20.16 -1.08
C ALA A 209 -27.32 -18.68 -1.32
N ASP A 210 -26.79 -18.00 -0.28
CA ASP A 210 -26.39 -16.60 -0.33
C ASP A 210 -25.00 -16.37 -0.99
N PHE A 211 -24.37 -17.42 -1.52
CA PHE A 211 -23.15 -17.32 -2.30
C PHE A 211 -23.49 -17.25 -3.80
N HIS A 212 -23.57 -16.03 -4.31
CA HIS A 212 -23.77 -15.76 -5.73
C HIS A 212 -22.43 -15.69 -6.46
N TYR A 213 -22.34 -16.21 -7.66
CA TYR A 213 -21.10 -16.16 -8.44
C TYR A 213 -21.34 -15.80 -9.91
N ALA A 214 -20.31 -15.26 -10.54
CA ALA A 214 -20.24 -15.14 -11.98
C ALA A 214 -18.79 -15.36 -12.46
N VAL A 215 -18.62 -16.10 -13.58
CA VAL A 215 -17.32 -16.31 -14.23
C VAL A 215 -17.13 -15.40 -15.44
N GLN A 216 -18.16 -14.64 -15.78
CA GLN A 216 -18.14 -13.60 -16.83
C GLN A 216 -18.88 -12.38 -16.29
N TRP A 217 -18.33 -11.20 -16.54
CA TRP A 217 -18.90 -9.93 -16.10
C TRP A 217 -18.56 -8.82 -17.07
N PRO A 218 -19.46 -7.87 -17.31
CA PRO A 218 -19.15 -6.70 -18.13
C PRO A 218 -18.04 -5.88 -17.50
N ARG A 219 -17.22 -5.25 -18.33
CA ARG A 219 -16.21 -4.31 -17.85
C ARG A 219 -16.85 -3.09 -17.19
N ALA A 220 -16.11 -2.37 -16.37
CA ALA A 220 -16.58 -1.21 -15.62
C ALA A 220 -17.27 -0.17 -16.52
N ASN A 221 -16.70 0.13 -17.71
CA ASN A 221 -17.26 1.06 -18.69
C ASN A 221 -18.37 0.46 -19.58
N ALA A 222 -18.67 -0.82 -19.43
CA ALA A 222 -19.69 -1.53 -20.21
C ALA A 222 -20.87 -1.97 -19.32
N GLY A 223 -21.15 -1.22 -18.23
CA GLY A 223 -22.26 -1.48 -17.32
C GLY A 223 -21.94 -2.43 -16.17
N GLY A 224 -20.67 -2.86 -16.02
CA GLY A 224 -20.28 -3.78 -14.95
C GLY A 224 -20.47 -3.19 -13.55
N LEU A 225 -20.22 -1.90 -13.37
CA LEU A 225 -20.45 -1.19 -12.10
C LEU A 225 -21.93 -1.08 -11.76
N ASP A 226 -22.77 -0.81 -12.77
CA ASP A 226 -24.21 -0.68 -12.58
C ASP A 226 -24.85 -2.01 -12.20
N GLN A 227 -24.33 -3.12 -12.75
CA GLN A 227 -24.79 -4.45 -12.38
C GLN A 227 -24.39 -4.81 -10.94
N ILE A 228 -23.20 -4.39 -10.45
CA ILE A 228 -22.84 -4.54 -9.05
C ILE A 228 -23.79 -3.74 -8.17
N ARG A 229 -24.04 -2.44 -8.48
CA ARG A 229 -25.01 -1.62 -7.73
C ARG A 229 -26.39 -2.26 -7.70
N LYS A 230 -26.86 -2.75 -8.84
CA LYS A 230 -28.15 -3.41 -8.95
C LYS A 230 -28.20 -4.65 -8.04
N TRP A 231 -27.16 -5.50 -8.08
CA TRP A 231 -27.10 -6.68 -7.22
C TRP A 231 -27.12 -6.29 -5.74
N VAL A 232 -26.32 -5.32 -5.31
CA VAL A 232 -26.28 -4.85 -3.92
C VAL A 232 -27.62 -4.32 -3.45
N THR A 233 -28.31 -3.55 -4.28
CA THR A 233 -29.61 -2.93 -3.92
C THR A 233 -30.79 -3.87 -3.98
N SER A 234 -30.71 -4.96 -4.77
CA SER A 234 -31.78 -5.94 -4.94
C SER A 234 -31.61 -7.20 -4.09
N THR A 235 -30.46 -7.37 -3.43
CA THR A 235 -30.15 -8.56 -2.64
C THR A 235 -30.28 -8.24 -1.15
N ASP A 236 -31.08 -9.04 -0.46
CA ASP A 236 -31.20 -8.91 0.98
C ASP A 236 -29.86 -9.23 1.66
N LYS A 237 -29.51 -8.44 2.67
CA LYS A 237 -28.24 -8.59 3.41
C LYS A 237 -27.00 -8.69 2.55
N ALA A 238 -26.96 -8.00 1.38
CA ALA A 238 -25.74 -7.87 0.60
C ALA A 238 -24.58 -7.40 1.49
N ARG A 239 -23.45 -8.13 1.51
CA ARG A 239 -22.38 -7.87 2.46
C ARG A 239 -21.00 -7.79 1.82
N LEU A 240 -20.71 -8.63 0.84
CA LEU A 240 -19.41 -8.73 0.24
C LEU A 240 -19.51 -8.89 -1.28
N VAL A 241 -18.71 -8.09 -2.00
CA VAL A 241 -18.42 -8.31 -3.42
C VAL A 241 -16.94 -8.64 -3.55
N VAL A 242 -16.61 -9.77 -4.16
CA VAL A 242 -15.23 -10.17 -4.47
C VAL A 242 -15.01 -10.06 -5.98
N ILE A 243 -13.93 -9.38 -6.39
CA ILE A 243 -13.54 -9.25 -7.80
C ILE A 243 -12.18 -9.94 -8.00
N ASP A 244 -12.17 -11.11 -8.58
CA ASP A 244 -10.99 -11.93 -8.85
C ASP A 244 -10.83 -12.13 -10.38
N VAL A 245 -10.16 -11.23 -11.10
CA VAL A 245 -9.24 -10.16 -10.68
C VAL A 245 -9.62 -8.79 -11.29
N LEU A 246 -9.05 -7.70 -10.73
CA LEU A 246 -9.25 -6.33 -11.23
C LEU A 246 -8.99 -6.19 -12.74
N ALA A 247 -7.95 -6.83 -13.26
CA ALA A 247 -7.56 -6.72 -14.67
C ALA A 247 -8.66 -7.12 -15.66
N ALA A 248 -9.54 -8.06 -15.29
CA ALA A 248 -10.67 -8.49 -16.10
C ALA A 248 -11.84 -7.50 -16.05
N MET A 249 -12.01 -6.80 -14.93
CA MET A 249 -13.13 -5.86 -14.72
C MET A 249 -12.84 -4.44 -15.19
N ARG A 250 -11.60 -3.97 -15.09
CA ARG A 250 -11.26 -2.58 -15.44
C ARG A 250 -11.56 -2.26 -16.91
N SER A 251 -11.85 -1.01 -17.19
CA SER A 251 -12.01 -0.48 -18.54
C SER A 251 -10.72 -0.66 -19.35
N PRO A 252 -10.81 -0.90 -20.68
CA PRO A 252 -9.65 -0.84 -21.55
C PRO A 252 -8.98 0.53 -21.43
N ARG A 253 -7.66 0.54 -21.44
CA ARG A 253 -6.90 1.79 -21.42
C ARG A 253 -7.04 2.51 -22.76
N THR A 254 -7.17 3.83 -22.70
CA THR A 254 -6.97 4.69 -23.87
C THR A 254 -5.47 4.99 -24.03
N ASP A 255 -5.03 5.30 -25.24
CA ASP A 255 -3.60 5.60 -25.52
C ASP A 255 -3.03 6.78 -24.71
N LYS A 256 -3.92 7.65 -24.21
CA LYS A 256 -3.57 8.83 -23.41
C LYS A 256 -3.55 8.57 -21.90
N GLN A 257 -4.05 7.43 -21.43
CA GLN A 257 -4.09 7.12 -19.99
C GLN A 257 -2.85 6.34 -19.55
N SER A 258 -2.21 6.82 -18.48
CA SER A 258 -1.19 6.04 -17.79
C SER A 258 -1.81 4.77 -17.15
N PRO A 259 -1.02 3.72 -16.91
CA PRO A 259 -1.48 2.55 -16.14
C PRO A 259 -2.06 2.92 -14.77
N TYR A 260 -1.45 3.91 -14.13
CA TYR A 260 -1.86 4.47 -12.85
C TYR A 260 -3.28 5.05 -12.89
N GLU A 261 -3.57 5.94 -13.84
CA GLU A 261 -4.89 6.59 -13.94
C GLU A 261 -6.01 5.58 -14.21
N ALA A 262 -5.73 4.57 -15.04
CA ALA A 262 -6.73 3.54 -15.34
C ALA A 262 -7.03 2.65 -14.13
N ASP A 263 -6.01 2.26 -13.36
CA ASP A 263 -6.17 1.44 -12.17
C ASP A 263 -6.83 2.27 -11.04
N TYR A 264 -6.42 3.54 -10.86
CA TYR A 264 -7.02 4.46 -9.88
C TYR A 264 -8.51 4.68 -10.14
N ALA A 265 -8.90 5.00 -11.38
CA ALA A 265 -10.28 5.24 -11.74
C ALA A 265 -11.19 4.01 -11.51
N ALA A 266 -10.67 2.81 -11.83
CA ALA A 266 -11.43 1.58 -11.63
C ALA A 266 -11.67 1.30 -10.14
N ILE A 267 -10.67 1.50 -9.29
CA ILE A 267 -10.78 1.27 -7.85
C ILE A 267 -11.64 2.35 -7.20
N GLN A 268 -11.47 3.61 -7.57
CA GLN A 268 -12.29 4.72 -7.06
C GLN A 268 -13.79 4.48 -7.29
N ALA A 269 -14.16 3.98 -8.48
CA ALA A 269 -15.55 3.68 -8.79
C ALA A 269 -16.12 2.54 -7.92
N LEU A 270 -15.31 1.53 -7.61
CA LEU A 270 -15.68 0.43 -6.71
C LEU A 270 -15.72 0.88 -5.24
N GLN A 271 -14.78 1.71 -4.83
CA GLN A 271 -14.76 2.32 -3.51
C GLN A 271 -15.99 3.19 -3.27
N GLN A 272 -16.42 3.94 -4.28
CA GLN A 272 -17.65 4.72 -4.20
C GLN A 272 -18.89 3.82 -3.99
N ILE A 273 -18.96 2.67 -4.68
CA ILE A 273 -20.05 1.69 -4.47
C ILE A 273 -20.02 1.18 -3.02
N ALA A 274 -18.86 0.79 -2.52
CA ALA A 274 -18.71 0.29 -1.17
C ALA A 274 -19.15 1.35 -0.12
N SER A 275 -18.68 2.58 -0.29
CA SER A 275 -18.99 3.70 0.58
C SER A 275 -20.49 4.07 0.58
N ASP A 276 -21.12 4.12 -0.62
CA ASP A 276 -22.53 4.47 -0.77
C ASP A 276 -23.48 3.42 -0.16
N THR A 277 -23.05 2.15 -0.11
CA THR A 277 -23.89 1.03 0.25
C THR A 277 -23.52 0.37 1.59
N GLY A 278 -22.37 0.70 2.18
CA GLY A 278 -21.89 0.15 3.44
C GLY A 278 -21.56 -1.35 3.38
N ILE A 279 -21.15 -1.85 2.19
CA ILE A 279 -20.67 -3.22 1.98
C ILE A 279 -19.16 -3.26 1.88
N ALA A 280 -18.57 -4.45 1.93
CA ALA A 280 -17.19 -4.65 1.53
C ALA A 280 -17.09 -4.99 0.03
N VAL A 281 -16.13 -4.35 -0.64
CA VAL A 281 -15.70 -4.73 -1.98
C VAL A 281 -14.24 -5.13 -1.90
N THR A 282 -13.94 -6.42 -2.09
CA THR A 282 -12.58 -6.93 -2.07
C THR A 282 -12.09 -7.24 -3.48
N ILE A 283 -10.96 -6.67 -3.85
CA ILE A 283 -10.38 -6.72 -5.20
C ILE A 283 -9.08 -7.50 -5.15
N VAL A 284 -9.01 -8.61 -5.88
CA VAL A 284 -7.76 -9.36 -6.06
C VAL A 284 -6.92 -8.71 -7.15
N HIS A 285 -5.67 -8.41 -6.79
CA HIS A 285 -4.72 -7.76 -7.70
C HIS A 285 -3.42 -8.54 -7.82
N HIS A 286 -2.87 -8.58 -9.04
CA HIS A 286 -1.55 -9.13 -9.34
C HIS A 286 -0.55 -7.97 -9.57
N PRO A 287 0.34 -7.68 -8.62
CA PRO A 287 1.32 -6.62 -8.80
C PRO A 287 2.29 -6.96 -9.94
N ARG A 288 2.74 -5.93 -10.64
CA ARG A 288 3.88 -6.03 -11.54
C ARG A 288 5.16 -6.10 -10.70
N LYS A 289 6.17 -6.86 -11.15
CA LYS A 289 7.47 -6.91 -10.48
C LYS A 289 8.09 -5.50 -10.44
N SER A 290 8.09 -4.86 -9.30
CA SER A 290 8.95 -3.71 -9.01
C SER A 290 10.08 -4.18 -8.09
N GLY A 291 11.33 -3.88 -8.48
CA GLY A 291 12.53 -4.33 -7.77
C GLY A 291 12.92 -3.44 -6.60
N SER A 292 11.99 -2.90 -5.82
CA SER A 292 12.33 -2.07 -4.65
C SER A 292 12.46 -2.92 -3.39
N ASP A 293 13.53 -2.70 -2.63
CA ASP A 293 13.76 -3.29 -1.29
C ASP A 293 13.01 -2.55 -0.16
N GLY A 294 12.01 -1.73 -0.49
CA GLY A 294 11.25 -0.89 0.43
C GLY A 294 10.07 -1.56 1.13
N ASP A 295 9.14 -0.73 1.60
CA ASP A 295 7.88 -1.06 2.28
C ASP A 295 7.12 -2.18 1.51
N PRO A 296 6.54 -3.19 2.19
CA PRO A 296 5.72 -4.24 1.57
C PRO A 296 4.63 -3.68 0.64
N VAL A 297 4.03 -2.54 0.96
CA VAL A 297 3.04 -1.86 0.11
C VAL A 297 3.65 -1.34 -1.18
N GLU A 298 4.86 -0.78 -1.13
CA GLU A 298 5.58 -0.29 -2.32
C GLU A 298 6.05 -1.43 -3.22
N LYS A 299 6.51 -2.54 -2.64
CA LYS A 299 6.92 -3.76 -3.38
C LYS A 299 5.79 -4.34 -4.21
N VAL A 300 4.56 -4.20 -3.75
CA VAL A 300 3.39 -4.86 -4.33
C VAL A 300 2.54 -3.91 -5.15
N SER A 301 2.50 -2.62 -4.81
CA SER A 301 1.61 -1.67 -5.49
C SER A 301 2.03 -1.36 -6.92
N GLY A 302 3.30 -1.52 -7.28
CA GLY A 302 3.82 -1.29 -8.65
C GLY A 302 3.36 0.04 -9.29
N THR A 303 2.36 0.66 -8.71
CA THR A 303 1.83 2.00 -8.97
C THR A 303 1.28 2.54 -7.66
N LEU A 304 1.81 3.65 -7.18
CA LEU A 304 1.31 4.41 -6.00
C LEU A 304 -0.19 4.73 -6.08
N GLY A 305 -0.81 4.60 -7.26
CA GLY A 305 -2.21 4.90 -7.48
C GLY A 305 -3.21 3.91 -6.91
N LEU A 306 -2.81 2.67 -6.77
CA LEU A 306 -3.68 1.68 -6.14
C LEU A 306 -3.85 2.02 -4.66
N SER A 307 -2.75 2.43 -3.97
CA SER A 307 -2.76 2.74 -2.54
C SER A 307 -3.55 4.00 -2.17
N GLY A 308 -3.73 4.94 -3.10
CA GLY A 308 -4.51 6.16 -2.84
C GLY A 308 -6.03 6.00 -2.97
N ALA A 309 -6.50 5.02 -3.74
CA ALA A 309 -7.92 4.86 -4.08
C ALA A 309 -8.68 3.87 -3.18
N ALA A 310 -8.00 2.89 -2.58
CA ALA A 310 -8.62 1.91 -1.69
C ALA A 310 -8.60 2.37 -0.22
N ASP A 311 -9.52 1.85 0.58
CA ASP A 311 -9.58 2.11 2.01
C ASP A 311 -8.63 1.20 2.79
N THR A 312 -8.44 -0.03 2.32
CA THR A 312 -7.59 -1.06 2.96
C THR A 312 -6.75 -1.81 1.93
N PHE A 313 -5.51 -2.12 2.33
CA PHE A 313 -4.59 -3.00 1.60
C PHE A 313 -4.29 -4.24 2.40
N LEU A 314 -4.42 -5.40 1.76
CA LEU A 314 -3.93 -6.67 2.26
C LEU A 314 -2.89 -7.19 1.28
N ILE A 315 -1.74 -7.63 1.77
CA ILE A 315 -0.65 -8.18 0.98
C ILE A 315 -0.37 -9.59 1.47
N LEU A 316 -0.62 -10.54 0.60
CA LEU A 316 -0.22 -11.93 0.83
C LEU A 316 1.12 -12.16 0.15
N ASP A 317 2.16 -12.34 0.93
CA ASP A 317 3.53 -12.61 0.44
C ASP A 317 4.10 -13.90 1.05
N ARG A 318 5.16 -14.40 0.45
CA ARG A 318 5.91 -15.57 0.92
C ARG A 318 7.39 -15.36 0.66
N ASP A 319 8.17 -15.54 1.70
CA ASP A 319 9.62 -15.55 1.68
C ASP A 319 10.20 -16.91 2.16
N SER A 320 11.48 -16.92 2.50
CA SER A 320 12.17 -18.11 3.07
C SER A 320 11.66 -18.50 4.45
N ASN A 321 11.05 -17.56 5.18
CA ASN A 321 10.58 -17.73 6.56
C ASN A 321 9.09 -18.09 6.64
N GLY A 322 8.41 -18.23 5.50
CA GLY A 322 7.01 -18.59 5.46
C GLY A 322 6.14 -17.60 4.67
N ALA A 323 4.84 -17.66 4.90
CA ALA A 323 3.91 -16.72 4.30
C ALA A 323 3.43 -15.71 5.35
N THR A 324 3.23 -14.47 4.90
CA THR A 324 2.73 -13.37 5.72
C THR A 324 1.52 -12.73 5.06
N LEU A 325 0.57 -12.31 5.88
CA LEU A 325 -0.53 -11.43 5.52
C LEU A 325 -0.27 -10.09 6.20
N TYR A 326 0.19 -9.12 5.43
CA TYR A 326 0.35 -7.75 5.85
C TYR A 326 -0.89 -6.95 5.48
N GLY A 327 -1.35 -6.07 6.37
CA GLY A 327 -2.52 -5.23 6.13
C GLY A 327 -2.33 -3.81 6.65
N ARG A 328 -2.79 -2.84 5.88
CA ARG A 328 -2.80 -1.42 6.24
C ARG A 328 -4.02 -0.74 5.65
N GLY A 329 -4.66 0.14 6.41
CA GLY A 329 -5.85 0.84 5.96
C GLY A 329 -6.15 2.08 6.79
N ARG A 330 -7.21 2.80 6.39
CA ARG A 330 -7.68 4.01 7.09
C ARG A 330 -8.41 3.66 8.38
N ASP A 331 -9.06 2.49 8.38
CA ASP A 331 -10.02 2.07 9.39
C ASP A 331 -9.64 0.75 10.05
N ILE A 332 -8.43 0.27 9.84
CA ILE A 332 -7.89 -0.94 10.48
C ILE A 332 -6.55 -0.66 11.15
N GLU A 333 -6.29 -1.37 12.23
CA GLU A 333 -4.95 -1.46 12.79
C GLU A 333 -4.02 -2.19 11.80
N GLU A 334 -2.73 -1.90 11.88
CA GLU A 334 -1.74 -2.55 11.02
C GLU A 334 -1.70 -4.06 11.31
N ILE A 335 -1.86 -4.87 10.26
CA ILE A 335 -1.81 -6.31 10.33
C ILE A 335 -0.43 -6.78 9.89
N ASP A 336 0.26 -7.54 10.72
CA ASP A 336 1.48 -8.29 10.36
C ASP A 336 1.35 -9.70 10.93
N ALA A 337 0.65 -10.57 10.18
CA ALA A 337 0.32 -11.91 10.59
C ALA A 337 1.10 -12.97 9.82
N ALA A 338 1.71 -13.93 10.52
CA ALA A 338 2.19 -15.16 9.92
C ALA A 338 0.98 -16.02 9.53
N VAL A 339 0.98 -16.50 8.29
CA VAL A 339 -0.12 -17.33 7.77
C VAL A 339 0.42 -18.58 7.10
N GLU A 340 -0.36 -19.64 7.10
CA GLU A 340 -0.01 -20.90 6.45
C GLU A 340 -1.14 -21.39 5.56
N PHE A 341 -0.78 -21.88 4.38
CA PHE A 341 -1.71 -22.55 3.47
C PHE A 341 -1.72 -24.05 3.73
N ASP A 342 -2.78 -24.55 4.30
CA ASP A 342 -2.99 -25.99 4.44
C ASP A 342 -3.42 -26.60 3.09
N ARG A 343 -2.56 -27.43 2.53
CA ARG A 343 -2.82 -28.07 1.24
C ARG A 343 -3.90 -29.15 1.31
N GLY A 344 -4.16 -29.70 2.48
CA GLY A 344 -5.19 -30.72 2.69
C GLY A 344 -6.59 -30.13 2.57
N SER A 345 -6.86 -29.08 3.34
CA SER A 345 -8.13 -28.35 3.35
C SER A 345 -8.22 -27.24 2.29
N CYS A 346 -7.11 -26.87 1.67
CA CYS A 346 -6.99 -25.71 0.76
C CYS A 346 -7.35 -24.38 1.42
N ARG A 347 -7.16 -24.25 2.72
CA ARG A 347 -7.49 -23.07 3.52
C ARG A 347 -6.23 -22.37 4.02
N TRP A 348 -6.35 -21.08 4.20
CA TRP A 348 -5.35 -20.30 4.92
C TRP A 348 -5.68 -20.28 6.41
N ARG A 349 -4.65 -20.34 7.25
CA ARG A 349 -4.77 -20.16 8.69
C ARG A 349 -3.81 -19.10 9.19
N VAL A 350 -4.22 -18.33 10.18
CA VAL A 350 -3.36 -17.39 10.91
C VAL A 350 -2.61 -18.17 11.99
N LEU A 351 -1.31 -17.98 12.06
CA LEU A 351 -0.44 -18.62 13.07
C LEU A 351 -0.17 -17.71 14.26
N GLY A 352 -0.33 -16.39 14.09
CA GLY A 352 -0.06 -15.36 15.08
C GLY A 352 0.65 -14.16 14.46
N ALA A 353 1.14 -13.23 15.29
CA ALA A 353 1.93 -12.11 14.82
C ALA A 353 3.24 -12.60 14.15
N ALA A 354 3.56 -12.06 12.97
CA ALA A 354 4.69 -12.54 12.18
C ALA A 354 6.03 -12.44 12.93
N GLY A 355 6.22 -11.36 13.71
CA GLY A 355 7.41 -11.17 14.53
C GLY A 355 7.56 -12.21 15.68
N GLU A 356 6.44 -12.67 16.24
CA GLU A 356 6.47 -13.68 17.31
C GLU A 356 6.73 -15.09 16.77
N VAL A 357 6.07 -15.44 15.66
CA VAL A 357 6.27 -16.73 15.00
C VAL A 357 7.72 -16.86 14.54
N ARG A 358 8.31 -15.85 13.90
CA ARG A 358 9.70 -15.84 13.47
C ARG A 358 10.68 -16.04 14.63
N ARG A 359 10.46 -15.33 15.76
CA ARG A 359 11.30 -15.51 16.98
C ARG A 359 11.22 -16.92 17.54
N THR A 360 10.06 -17.55 17.48
CA THR A 360 9.86 -18.93 17.95
C THR A 360 10.58 -19.92 17.05
N ASP A 361 10.51 -19.75 15.74
CA ASP A 361 11.22 -20.59 14.75
C ASP A 361 12.73 -20.43 14.86
N GLU A 362 13.25 -19.21 15.03
CA GLU A 362 14.67 -18.95 15.26
C GLU A 362 15.15 -19.60 16.57
N ARG A 363 14.39 -19.47 17.67
CA ARG A 363 14.70 -20.15 18.93
C ARG A 363 14.66 -21.67 18.79
N GLY A 364 13.65 -22.19 18.09
CA GLY A 364 13.53 -23.61 17.79
C GLY A 364 14.72 -24.11 16.97
N SER A 365 15.15 -23.35 15.99
CA SER A 365 16.32 -23.67 15.15
C SER A 365 17.64 -23.63 15.94
N ILE A 366 17.82 -22.68 16.85
CA ILE A 366 18.98 -22.59 17.73
C ILE A 366 19.00 -23.77 18.71
N LEU A 367 17.86 -24.15 19.26
CA LEU A 367 17.74 -25.27 20.20
C LEU A 367 17.86 -26.64 19.50
N ALA A 368 17.43 -26.73 18.24
CA ALA A 368 17.56 -27.93 17.42
C ALA A 368 18.96 -28.08 16.78
N ALA A 369 19.77 -27.04 16.78
CA ALA A 369 21.13 -27.10 16.35
C ALA A 369 21.87 -28.12 17.28
N PRO A 370 22.47 -29.22 16.78
CA PRO A 370 23.16 -30.17 17.63
C PRO A 370 24.20 -29.42 18.44
N GLN A 371 24.06 -29.47 19.77
CA GLN A 371 25.08 -28.98 20.68
C GLN A 371 26.32 -29.84 20.43
N GLY A 372 27.07 -29.45 19.42
CA GLY A 372 28.41 -30.04 19.18
C GLY A 372 29.24 -29.74 20.41
N ILE A 373 29.31 -30.73 21.29
CA ILE A 373 30.25 -30.77 22.39
C ILE A 373 31.59 -30.37 21.79
N GLY A 374 32.09 -29.21 22.20
CA GLY A 374 33.39 -28.70 21.78
C GLY A 374 34.49 -29.71 22.01
N ARG A 375 34.96 -30.33 20.96
CA ARG A 375 36.30 -30.84 20.89
C ARG A 375 37.08 -29.92 19.96
N ALA A 376 38.04 -29.28 20.58
CA ALA A 376 38.99 -28.38 19.94
C ALA A 376 39.95 -29.07 18.94
N ASP A 377 39.55 -30.20 18.37
CA ASP A 377 40.39 -30.99 17.44
C ASP A 377 40.11 -30.74 15.94
N GLY A 378 39.09 -29.93 15.62
CA GLY A 378 38.71 -29.64 14.21
C GLY A 378 39.62 -28.65 13.50
N ALA A 379 40.15 -27.67 14.22
CA ALA A 379 40.94 -26.59 13.64
C ALA A 379 42.37 -27.04 13.23
N GLU A 380 42.88 -28.09 13.85
CA GLU A 380 44.23 -28.63 13.54
C GLU A 380 44.20 -29.60 12.37
N ARG A 381 43.11 -30.36 12.20
CA ARG A 381 42.89 -31.22 11.02
C ARG A 381 42.65 -30.43 9.75
N ASP A 382 41.95 -29.31 9.83
CA ASP A 382 41.69 -28.46 8.66
C ASP A 382 42.95 -27.70 8.21
N ARG A 383 43.81 -27.27 9.16
CA ARG A 383 45.08 -26.65 8.83
C ARG A 383 46.10 -27.68 8.25
N ARG A 384 46.02 -28.97 8.59
CA ARG A 384 46.81 -30.03 7.94
C ARG A 384 46.30 -30.30 6.53
N ARG A 385 45.01 -30.44 6.33
CA ARG A 385 44.42 -30.62 4.98
C ARG A 385 44.73 -29.48 4.03
N HIS A 386 44.70 -28.21 4.51
CA HIS A 386 45.09 -27.07 3.69
C HIS A 386 46.57 -27.06 3.29
N ARG A 387 47.46 -27.43 4.20
CA ARG A 387 48.90 -27.52 3.90
C ARG A 387 49.23 -28.68 2.97
N ASP A 388 48.54 -29.79 3.07
CA ASP A 388 48.77 -30.96 2.19
C ASP A 388 48.23 -30.65 0.77
N ALA A 389 47.09 -29.97 0.65
CA ALA A 389 46.57 -29.51 -0.64
C ALA A 389 47.44 -28.44 -1.34
N GLU A 390 48.08 -27.55 -0.58
CA GLU A 390 49.05 -26.60 -1.12
C GLU A 390 50.36 -27.28 -1.57
N ARG A 391 50.83 -28.32 -0.85
CA ARG A 391 51.99 -29.10 -1.27
C ARG A 391 51.73 -29.94 -2.52
N GLU A 392 50.54 -30.50 -2.66
CA GLU A 392 50.13 -31.23 -3.87
C GLU A 392 50.03 -30.32 -5.09
N ARG A 393 49.50 -29.11 -4.95
CA ARG A 393 49.43 -28.11 -6.03
C ARG A 393 50.85 -27.61 -6.43
N ALA A 394 51.74 -27.46 -5.48
CA ALA A 394 53.09 -27.06 -5.75
C ALA A 394 53.89 -28.19 -6.46
N ALA A 395 53.65 -29.45 -6.12
CA ALA A 395 54.25 -30.60 -6.78
C ALA A 395 53.78 -30.80 -8.23
N THR A 396 52.47 -30.52 -8.48
CA THR A 396 51.88 -30.62 -9.84
C THR A 396 52.39 -29.49 -10.75
N ALA A 397 52.64 -28.29 -10.20
CA ALA A 397 53.17 -27.16 -10.96
C ALA A 397 54.64 -27.31 -11.40
N VAL A 398 55.40 -28.17 -10.72
CA VAL A 398 56.79 -28.48 -11.09
C VAL A 398 56.86 -29.56 -12.20
N GLN A 399 55.85 -30.43 -12.31
CA GLN A 399 55.80 -31.45 -13.38
C GLN A 399 55.29 -30.92 -14.72
N ASP A 400 54.48 -29.80 -14.74
CA ASP A 400 53.98 -29.21 -15.97
C ASP A 400 54.94 -28.20 -16.61
N GLY A 401 56.08 -27.91 -15.99
CA GLY A 401 57.11 -26.96 -16.47
C GLY A 401 58.14 -27.53 -17.46
N GLU A 402 58.26 -28.86 -17.61
CA GLU A 402 59.29 -29.52 -18.45
C GLU A 402 58.78 -30.16 -19.74
N GLY A 403 57.75 -29.67 -20.34
CA GLY A 403 57.30 -30.27 -21.59
C GLY A 403 56.48 -29.39 -22.50
N ARG A 404 57.08 -28.44 -23.19
CA ARG A 404 56.60 -27.95 -24.48
C ARG A 404 57.57 -26.97 -25.12
N GLY A 405 58.50 -27.55 -25.84
CA GLY A 405 59.11 -26.91 -27.00
C GLY A 405 58.59 -27.56 -28.27
N GLY A 406 58.14 -26.80 -29.22
CA GLY A 406 58.14 -27.27 -30.60
C GLY A 406 56.82 -27.38 -31.34
N HIS A 407 56.70 -26.52 -32.31
CA HIS A 407 56.12 -26.71 -33.66
C HIS A 407 54.68 -26.32 -34.00
N GLN A 408 54.59 -25.27 -34.78
CA GLN A 408 54.03 -25.11 -36.15
C GLN A 408 52.55 -24.86 -36.37
N ASN A 409 52.37 -23.61 -36.84
CA ASN A 409 51.56 -23.16 -38.00
C ASN A 409 50.58 -24.18 -38.64
N ARG A 410 49.31 -23.82 -38.69
CA ARG A 410 48.48 -23.88 -39.91
C ARG A 410 47.18 -23.07 -39.77
N ALA A 411 47.01 -22.16 -40.68
CA ALA A 411 45.77 -21.40 -40.98
C ALA A 411 44.64 -22.33 -41.50
N ARG A 412 43.38 -22.06 -41.15
CA ARG A 412 42.20 -22.33 -42.01
C ARG A 412 41.00 -21.50 -41.51
N GLN A 413 40.69 -20.52 -42.28
CA GLN A 413 39.43 -20.25 -43.04
C GLN A 413 38.10 -20.46 -42.32
N VAL A 414 37.41 -19.33 -42.23
CA VAL A 414 35.97 -19.10 -41.88
C VAL A 414 35.14 -19.35 -43.13
N PRO A 415 33.91 -19.90 -43.05
CA PRO A 415 32.82 -19.64 -43.99
C PRO A 415 31.68 -18.82 -43.38
N PRO A 416 30.89 -18.09 -44.20
CA PRO A 416 29.91 -17.10 -43.73
C PRO A 416 28.51 -17.70 -43.51
N PRO A 417 27.53 -16.88 -43.04
CA PRO A 417 26.23 -17.33 -42.52
C PRO A 417 25.18 -17.48 -43.65
N ARG A 418 24.21 -18.29 -43.34
CA ARG A 418 22.83 -18.22 -43.92
C ARG A 418 21.82 -18.00 -42.82
#